data_754ff8e2630d45ecc2b0139775168c5f
#
_entry.id   754ff8e2630d45ecc2b0139775168c5f
#
_cell.length_a   1.000
_cell.length_b   1.000
_cell.length_c   1.000
_cell.angle_alpha   90.00
_cell.angle_beta   90.00
_cell.angle_gamma   90.00
#
_symmetry.space_group_name_H-M   'P 1'
#
loop_
_entity.id
_entity.type
_entity.pdbx_description
1 polymer ?
#
loop_
_entity_poly.entity_id
_entity_poly.type
_entity_poly.pdbx_seq_one_letter_code
_entity_poly.pdbx_strand_id
1 'polypeptide(L)'
;MKYILIIGDGMADNPVPTLDNKTPLQHAAIPVMDGLAAKGEVGNVVNCPAGLPAGSDTAILSIFGADPNVCYTGRSPLEAAATGIQLQPGDISYRCNMVTYEDSDLPFEEKRILSHSGGSIEGNQSIQLITDLFRDPAFQQAAQQAGMVVHPAASFRHIAVQSGASITGISLLPPHDHLGEVIGPLLPSGNDNAQVLKSLMKLAHQVLDHHPINEQRRAEGKRPANGVWFWAEGSAVALESFWEKYHKTGTVISAVPLCFGIARLSGLDIREVPGATGELDTNYE
;
A
#
# COMPACT_ATOMS: atom_id res chain seq x y z
N MET A 1 2.56 -11.81 -33.20
CA MET A 1 3.74 -10.97 -32.87
C MET A 1 3.86 -10.93 -31.35
N LYS A 2 5.06 -11.01 -30.80
CA LYS A 2 5.31 -10.87 -29.35
C LYS A 2 5.83 -9.47 -29.08
N TYR A 3 5.35 -8.87 -27.99
CA TYR A 3 5.79 -7.57 -27.49
C TYR A 3 6.44 -7.80 -26.14
N ILE A 4 7.50 -7.07 -25.84
CA ILE A 4 8.19 -7.08 -24.54
C ILE A 4 8.22 -5.63 -24.08
N LEU A 5 7.65 -5.36 -22.92
CA LEU A 5 7.72 -4.07 -22.24
C LEU A 5 8.62 -4.25 -21.02
N ILE A 6 9.71 -3.49 -20.98
CA ILE A 6 10.64 -3.45 -19.84
C ILE A 6 10.47 -2.08 -19.17
N ILE A 7 10.10 -2.08 -17.89
CA ILE A 7 9.94 -0.86 -17.09
C ILE A 7 11.14 -0.77 -16.15
N GLY A 8 12.06 0.14 -16.46
CA GLY A 8 13.16 0.50 -15.57
C GLY A 8 12.72 1.60 -14.59
N ASP A 9 11.99 1.21 -13.55
CA ASP A 9 11.50 2.17 -12.56
C ASP A 9 12.67 2.76 -11.75
N GLY A 10 12.64 4.08 -11.52
CA GLY A 10 13.67 4.80 -10.80
C GLY A 10 15.01 4.99 -11.52
N MET A 11 15.11 4.67 -12.83
CA MET A 11 16.37 4.83 -13.58
C MET A 11 16.67 6.27 -13.97
N ALA A 12 15.67 7.13 -14.11
CA ALA A 12 15.85 8.54 -14.46
C ALA A 12 16.21 9.36 -13.21
N ASP A 13 17.21 10.24 -13.37
CA ASP A 13 17.64 11.14 -12.29
C ASP A 13 18.26 12.40 -12.89
N ASN A 14 18.49 13.40 -12.03
CA ASN A 14 19.22 14.60 -12.36
C ASN A 14 20.73 14.34 -12.45
N PRO A 15 21.50 15.23 -13.13
CA PRO A 15 22.96 15.17 -13.10
C PRO A 15 23.51 15.23 -11.68
N VAL A 16 24.44 14.35 -11.34
CA VAL A 16 25.03 14.20 -10.01
C VAL A 16 26.45 14.77 -10.05
N PRO A 17 26.82 15.75 -9.18
CA PRO A 17 28.14 16.39 -9.20
C PRO A 17 29.31 15.39 -9.04
N THR A 18 29.14 14.33 -8.23
CA THR A 18 30.17 13.29 -8.01
C THR A 18 30.31 12.34 -9.21
N LEU A 19 29.43 12.41 -10.21
CA LEU A 19 29.47 11.66 -11.44
C LEU A 19 29.83 12.57 -12.64
N ASP A 20 30.68 13.57 -12.45
CA ASP A 20 31.06 14.56 -13.47
C ASP A 20 29.86 15.30 -14.07
N ASN A 21 28.84 15.60 -13.27
CA ASN A 21 27.57 16.19 -13.71
C ASN A 21 26.83 15.34 -14.77
N LYS A 22 27.02 14.04 -14.74
CA LYS A 22 26.24 13.10 -15.56
C LYS A 22 25.07 12.55 -14.75
N THR A 23 24.02 12.13 -15.42
CA THR A 23 22.99 11.30 -14.80
C THR A 23 23.55 9.90 -14.51
N PRO A 24 22.96 9.12 -13.58
CA PRO A 24 23.35 7.74 -13.35
C PRO A 24 23.34 6.90 -14.65
N LEU A 25 22.34 7.07 -15.51
CA LEU A 25 22.28 6.38 -16.82
C LEU A 25 23.41 6.79 -17.76
N GLN A 26 23.79 8.08 -17.80
CA GLN A 26 24.92 8.54 -18.61
C GLN A 26 26.28 8.05 -18.08
N HIS A 27 26.36 7.76 -16.78
CA HIS A 27 27.59 7.27 -16.17
C HIS A 27 27.72 5.73 -16.24
N ALA A 28 26.59 5.01 -16.21
CA ALA A 28 26.56 3.55 -16.23
C ALA A 28 26.99 2.98 -17.59
N ALA A 29 27.65 1.82 -17.58
CA ALA A 29 27.94 1.07 -18.80
C ALA A 29 26.70 0.24 -19.20
N ILE A 30 25.90 0.74 -20.13
CA ILE A 30 24.63 0.15 -20.57
C ILE A 30 24.59 -0.13 -22.09
N PRO A 31 25.56 -0.88 -22.65
CA PRO A 31 25.75 -1.00 -24.11
C PRO A 31 24.54 -1.61 -24.83
N VAL A 32 23.76 -2.46 -24.16
CA VAL A 32 22.55 -3.05 -24.75
C VAL A 32 21.45 -2.00 -24.90
N MET A 33 21.20 -1.19 -23.85
CA MET A 33 20.22 -0.10 -23.92
C MET A 33 20.63 0.95 -24.95
N ASP A 34 21.89 1.35 -24.96
CA ASP A 34 22.45 2.28 -25.96
C ASP A 34 22.25 1.77 -27.37
N GLY A 35 22.57 0.47 -27.59
CA GLY A 35 22.39 -0.17 -28.88
C GLY A 35 20.92 -0.28 -29.33
N LEU A 36 19.99 -0.46 -28.42
CA LEU A 36 18.54 -0.45 -28.70
C LEU A 36 18.07 0.98 -29.00
N ALA A 37 18.46 1.95 -28.20
CA ALA A 37 18.11 3.36 -28.41
C ALA A 37 18.62 3.89 -29.75
N ALA A 38 19.84 3.51 -30.16
CA ALA A 38 20.42 3.92 -31.45
C ALA A 38 19.69 3.35 -32.67
N LYS A 39 18.98 2.25 -32.52
CA LYS A 39 18.26 1.55 -33.62
C LYS A 39 16.75 1.73 -33.56
N GLY A 40 16.24 2.18 -32.46
CA GLY A 40 14.81 2.38 -32.18
C GLY A 40 14.40 3.84 -32.24
N GLU A 41 13.20 4.09 -31.75
CA GLU A 41 12.67 5.44 -31.52
C GLU A 41 12.74 5.76 -30.02
N VAL A 42 13.13 6.99 -29.69
CA VAL A 42 13.20 7.50 -28.33
C VAL A 42 12.24 8.68 -28.18
N GLY A 43 11.47 8.69 -27.13
CA GLY A 43 10.50 9.77 -26.87
C GLY A 43 10.23 9.97 -25.39
N ASN A 44 9.53 11.05 -25.08
CA ASN A 44 9.04 11.35 -23.73
C ASN A 44 7.57 10.95 -23.60
N VAL A 45 7.21 10.31 -22.49
CA VAL A 45 5.85 9.91 -22.17
C VAL A 45 5.46 10.51 -20.83
N VAL A 46 4.29 11.16 -20.76
CA VAL A 46 3.69 11.61 -19.52
C VAL A 46 2.80 10.48 -18.99
N ASN A 47 3.29 9.75 -18.01
CA ASN A 47 2.62 8.59 -17.43
C ASN A 47 1.96 8.88 -16.06
N CYS A 48 2.18 10.07 -15.49
CA CYS A 48 1.47 10.56 -14.31
C CYS A 48 0.64 11.77 -14.73
N PRO A 49 -0.69 11.64 -14.85
CA PRO A 49 -1.56 12.76 -15.21
C PRO A 49 -1.47 13.91 -14.19
N ALA A 50 -1.61 15.15 -14.67
CA ALA A 50 -1.64 16.32 -13.80
C ALA A 50 -2.83 16.24 -12.83
N GLY A 51 -2.58 16.56 -11.55
CA GLY A 51 -3.59 16.51 -10.50
C GLY A 51 -3.71 15.19 -9.77
N LEU A 52 -3.04 14.13 -10.23
CA LEU A 52 -2.89 12.88 -9.51
C LEU A 52 -1.52 12.76 -8.85
N PRO A 53 -1.39 11.94 -7.79
CA PRO A 53 -0.09 11.69 -7.17
C PRO A 53 0.94 11.16 -8.20
N ALA A 54 2.14 11.72 -8.20
CA ALA A 54 3.25 11.22 -8.98
C ALA A 54 3.84 9.97 -8.29
N GLY A 55 3.24 8.82 -8.57
CA GLY A 55 3.61 7.55 -7.95
C GLY A 55 3.56 6.38 -8.92
N SER A 56 4.16 5.25 -8.54
CA SER A 56 4.16 4.04 -9.37
C SER A 56 2.75 3.50 -9.64
N ASP A 57 1.79 3.76 -8.75
CA ASP A 57 0.39 3.38 -8.93
C ASP A 57 -0.24 4.05 -10.16
N THR A 58 -0.16 5.36 -10.27
CA THR A 58 -0.68 6.11 -11.42
C THR A 58 0.14 5.87 -12.67
N ALA A 59 1.48 5.81 -12.55
CA ALA A 59 2.37 5.57 -13.67
C ALA A 59 2.16 4.19 -14.31
N ILE A 60 2.10 3.11 -13.53
CA ILE A 60 1.93 1.75 -14.04
C ILE A 60 0.53 1.56 -14.66
N LEU A 61 -0.53 2.15 -14.06
CA LEU A 61 -1.85 2.17 -14.68
C LEU A 61 -1.80 2.78 -16.08
N SER A 62 -1.18 3.96 -16.24
CA SER A 62 -1.02 4.61 -17.54
C SER A 62 -0.22 3.77 -18.53
N ILE A 63 0.90 3.17 -18.09
CA ILE A 63 1.76 2.32 -18.92
C ILE A 63 0.99 1.08 -19.40
N PHE A 64 0.09 0.52 -18.59
CA PHE A 64 -0.75 -0.62 -18.99
C PHE A 64 -1.97 -0.16 -19.81
N GLY A 65 -2.08 1.15 -20.08
CA GLY A 65 -3.08 1.72 -20.96
C GLY A 65 -4.43 2.02 -20.29
N ALA A 66 -4.50 1.98 -18.97
CA ALA A 66 -5.64 2.51 -18.23
C ALA A 66 -5.51 4.03 -18.08
N ASP A 67 -6.64 4.75 -18.01
CA ASP A 67 -6.61 6.18 -17.68
C ASP A 67 -6.76 6.36 -16.17
N PRO A 68 -5.70 6.78 -15.45
CA PRO A 68 -5.78 6.96 -14.00
C PRO A 68 -6.80 8.01 -13.56
N ASN A 69 -7.11 9.01 -14.40
CA ASN A 69 -8.15 10.00 -14.07
C ASN A 69 -9.53 9.35 -13.95
N VAL A 70 -9.74 8.20 -14.58
CA VAL A 70 -11.01 7.47 -14.58
C VAL A 70 -11.00 6.34 -13.54
N CYS A 71 -9.88 5.60 -13.44
CA CYS A 71 -9.84 4.36 -12.70
C CYS A 71 -9.07 4.43 -11.36
N TYR A 72 -8.26 5.47 -11.11
CA TYR A 72 -7.52 5.57 -9.87
C TYR A 72 -8.41 6.11 -8.74
N THR A 73 -8.73 5.27 -7.79
CA THR A 73 -9.56 5.62 -6.62
C THR A 73 -8.75 5.69 -5.33
N GLY A 74 -7.50 5.26 -5.37
CA GLY A 74 -6.60 5.17 -4.25
C GLY A 74 -5.64 3.97 -4.38
N ARG A 75 -4.68 3.87 -3.49
CA ARG A 75 -3.63 2.85 -3.56
C ARG A 75 -4.07 1.50 -2.98
N SER A 76 -4.87 1.52 -1.90
CA SER A 76 -5.26 0.29 -1.21
C SER A 76 -6.01 -0.72 -2.09
N PRO A 77 -6.92 -0.32 -3.02
CA PRO A 77 -7.57 -1.28 -3.90
C PRO A 77 -6.62 -2.04 -4.82
N LEU A 78 -5.55 -1.39 -5.27
CA LEU A 78 -4.53 -2.04 -6.10
C LEU A 78 -3.71 -3.05 -5.27
N GLU A 79 -3.42 -2.72 -4.02
CA GLU A 79 -2.74 -3.62 -3.08
C GLU A 79 -3.65 -4.79 -2.65
N ALA A 80 -4.94 -4.54 -2.46
CA ALA A 80 -5.94 -5.59 -2.23
C ALA A 80 -5.97 -6.58 -3.40
N ALA A 81 -6.04 -6.09 -4.63
CA ALA A 81 -5.97 -6.92 -5.82
C ALA A 81 -4.65 -7.71 -5.90
N ALA A 82 -3.51 -7.10 -5.48
CA ALA A 82 -2.21 -7.77 -5.45
C ALA A 82 -2.20 -9.02 -4.55
N THR A 83 -2.96 -9.01 -3.47
CA THR A 83 -3.09 -10.15 -2.55
C THR A 83 -4.23 -11.11 -2.92
N GLY A 84 -4.94 -10.85 -4.02
CA GLY A 84 -6.06 -11.69 -4.48
C GLY A 84 -7.39 -11.35 -3.83
N ILE A 85 -7.47 -10.26 -3.06
CA ILE A 85 -8.73 -9.76 -2.49
C ILE A 85 -9.54 -9.14 -3.63
N GLN A 86 -10.77 -9.63 -3.83
CA GLN A 86 -11.70 -9.11 -4.81
C GLN A 86 -12.70 -8.18 -4.13
N LEU A 87 -12.54 -6.89 -4.38
CA LEU A 87 -13.48 -5.87 -3.90
C LEU A 87 -14.76 -5.91 -4.75
N GLN A 88 -15.91 -5.87 -4.10
CA GLN A 88 -17.19 -5.73 -4.77
C GLN A 88 -17.48 -4.24 -5.06
N PRO A 89 -18.35 -3.94 -6.05
CA PRO A 89 -18.80 -2.57 -6.26
C PRO A 89 -19.37 -1.96 -4.96
N GLY A 90 -18.84 -0.79 -4.57
CA GLY A 90 -19.22 -0.12 -3.32
C GLY A 90 -18.36 -0.50 -2.12
N ASP A 91 -17.46 -1.48 -2.24
CA ASP A 91 -16.46 -1.73 -1.20
C ASP A 91 -15.38 -0.65 -1.21
N ILE A 92 -14.91 -0.35 -0.02
CA ILE A 92 -13.77 0.51 0.24
C ILE A 92 -12.69 -0.32 0.89
N SER A 93 -11.46 -0.18 0.43
CA SER A 93 -10.31 -0.76 1.10
C SER A 93 -9.44 0.30 1.73
N TYR A 94 -8.76 -0.07 2.80
CA TYR A 94 -7.80 0.73 3.55
C TYR A 94 -6.54 -0.07 3.79
N ARG A 95 -5.41 0.59 3.84
CA ARG A 95 -4.28 0.06 4.58
C ARG A 95 -4.63 0.11 6.06
N CYS A 96 -4.44 -0.99 6.75
CA CYS A 96 -4.60 -1.12 8.18
C CYS A 96 -3.23 -1.44 8.78
N ASN A 97 -2.51 -0.41 9.18
CA ASN A 97 -1.20 -0.60 9.81
C ASN A 97 -1.35 -0.95 11.28
N MET A 98 -0.58 -1.94 11.75
CA MET A 98 -0.26 -2.04 13.17
C MET A 98 0.66 -0.88 13.53
N VAL A 99 0.32 -0.13 14.58
CA VAL A 99 1.08 1.04 15.02
C VAL A 99 1.47 0.94 16.49
N THR A 100 2.43 1.77 16.91
CA THR A 100 2.75 1.97 18.32
C THR A 100 2.27 3.34 18.76
N TYR A 101 1.35 3.38 19.69
CA TYR A 101 1.03 4.58 20.45
C TYR A 101 1.87 4.65 21.73
N GLU A 102 2.04 5.87 22.22
CA GLU A 102 2.74 6.16 23.46
C GLU A 102 2.18 5.37 24.64
N ASP A 103 3.08 4.77 25.42
CA ASP A 103 2.74 4.04 26.64
C ASP A 103 2.57 5.04 27.79
N SER A 104 1.37 5.54 27.99
CA SER A 104 1.02 6.57 28.96
C SER A 104 -0.45 6.45 29.36
N ASP A 105 -0.81 7.00 30.54
CA ASP A 105 -2.19 7.08 31.03
C ASP A 105 -3.01 8.22 30.41
N LEU A 106 -2.46 8.88 29.39
CA LEU A 106 -3.16 9.96 28.69
C LEU A 106 -4.40 9.44 27.95
N PRO A 107 -5.41 10.28 27.77
CA PRO A 107 -6.53 9.99 26.87
C PRO A 107 -6.03 9.60 25.47
N PHE A 108 -6.75 8.74 24.76
CA PHE A 108 -6.32 8.21 23.46
C PHE A 108 -5.91 9.31 22.49
N GLU A 109 -6.68 10.36 22.40
CA GLU A 109 -6.47 11.49 21.49
C GLU A 109 -5.23 12.35 21.84
N GLU A 110 -4.74 12.25 23.07
CA GLU A 110 -3.57 12.99 23.58
C GLU A 110 -2.26 12.18 23.47
N LYS A 111 -2.37 10.88 23.19
CA LYS A 111 -1.20 10.01 22.98
C LYS A 111 -0.44 10.41 21.71
N ARG A 112 0.84 10.02 21.63
CA ARG A 112 1.68 10.21 20.44
C ARG A 112 1.79 8.92 19.65
N ILE A 113 1.93 9.05 18.33
CA ILE A 113 2.31 7.92 17.48
C ILE A 113 3.82 7.77 17.46
N LEU A 114 4.34 6.62 17.92
CA LEU A 114 5.77 6.36 18.06
C LEU A 114 6.33 5.46 16.94
N SER A 115 5.47 4.70 16.28
CA SER A 115 5.85 3.86 15.15
C SER A 115 4.66 3.61 14.24
N HIS A 116 4.85 3.81 12.94
CA HIS A 116 3.85 3.49 11.91
C HIS A 116 3.79 2.00 11.57
N SER A 117 4.68 1.19 12.15
CA SER A 117 4.88 -0.23 11.85
C SER A 117 4.80 -1.15 13.07
N GLY A 118 4.26 -0.67 14.21
CA GLY A 118 4.21 -1.45 15.43
C GLY A 118 5.60 -1.93 15.92
N GLY A 119 6.64 -1.08 15.73
CA GLY A 119 8.02 -1.47 15.99
C GLY A 119 8.52 -2.53 15.02
N SER A 120 8.18 -2.39 13.74
CA SER A 120 8.49 -3.33 12.65
C SER A 120 8.00 -4.76 12.95
N ILE A 121 6.75 -4.85 13.45
CA ILE A 121 6.15 -6.17 13.71
C ILE A 121 5.88 -6.89 12.39
N GLU A 122 6.20 -8.19 12.38
CA GLU A 122 6.03 -9.04 11.21
C GLU A 122 5.72 -10.49 11.58
N GLY A 123 5.49 -11.31 10.55
CA GLY A 123 5.27 -12.74 10.70
C GLY A 123 4.02 -13.08 11.51
N ASN A 124 4.11 -14.16 12.25
CA ASN A 124 2.98 -14.71 13.01
C ASN A 124 2.47 -13.77 14.10
N GLN A 125 3.35 -12.96 14.72
CA GLN A 125 2.91 -12.02 15.75
C GLN A 125 1.96 -10.95 15.19
N SER A 126 2.25 -10.42 13.99
CA SER A 126 1.38 -9.44 13.34
C SER A 126 0.03 -10.06 12.96
N ILE A 127 0.05 -11.24 12.32
CA ILE A 127 -1.16 -11.98 11.95
C ILE A 127 -2.01 -12.29 13.19
N GLN A 128 -1.39 -12.74 14.27
CA GLN A 128 -2.09 -13.09 15.50
C GLN A 128 -2.78 -11.88 16.12
N LEU A 129 -2.06 -10.75 16.30
CA LEU A 129 -2.62 -9.54 16.90
C LEU A 129 -3.83 -9.02 16.13
N ILE A 130 -3.73 -8.90 14.81
CA ILE A 130 -4.87 -8.41 14.03
C ILE A 130 -6.03 -9.41 14.00
N THR A 131 -5.74 -10.70 14.01
CA THR A 131 -6.77 -11.74 14.06
C THR A 131 -7.49 -11.74 15.40
N ASP A 132 -6.75 -11.65 16.50
CA ASP A 132 -7.32 -11.63 17.85
C ASP A 132 -8.11 -10.36 18.10
N LEU A 133 -7.66 -9.20 17.58
CA LEU A 133 -8.42 -7.95 17.59
C LEU A 133 -9.81 -8.14 16.95
N PHE A 134 -9.87 -8.72 15.75
CA PHE A 134 -11.15 -8.91 15.04
C PHE A 134 -12.01 -10.05 15.60
N ARG A 135 -11.47 -10.84 16.56
CA ARG A 135 -12.19 -11.85 17.34
C ARG A 135 -12.61 -11.36 18.73
N ASP A 136 -12.02 -10.26 19.20
CA ASP A 136 -12.48 -9.66 20.45
C ASP A 136 -13.96 -9.29 20.36
N PRO A 137 -14.82 -9.70 21.30
CA PRO A 137 -16.28 -9.53 21.17
C PRO A 137 -16.71 -8.07 20.96
N ALA A 138 -16.07 -7.12 21.65
CA ALA A 138 -16.42 -5.70 21.54
C ALA A 138 -15.99 -5.13 20.20
N PHE A 139 -14.75 -5.45 19.75
CA PHE A 139 -14.26 -5.00 18.47
C PHE A 139 -14.99 -5.66 17.31
N GLN A 140 -15.26 -6.97 17.40
CA GLN A 140 -16.00 -7.72 16.39
C GLN A 140 -17.40 -7.12 16.16
N GLN A 141 -18.13 -6.81 17.23
CA GLN A 141 -19.43 -6.18 17.12
C GLN A 141 -19.35 -4.82 16.44
N ALA A 142 -18.40 -3.98 16.82
CA ALA A 142 -18.20 -2.65 16.20
C ALA A 142 -17.78 -2.76 14.73
N ALA A 143 -16.87 -3.68 14.40
CA ALA A 143 -16.44 -3.93 13.03
C ALA A 143 -17.59 -4.44 12.15
N GLN A 144 -18.42 -5.37 12.65
CA GLN A 144 -19.60 -5.84 11.94
C GLN A 144 -20.62 -4.73 11.67
N GLN A 145 -20.87 -3.86 12.64
CA GLN A 145 -21.76 -2.69 12.47
C GLN A 145 -21.21 -1.71 11.45
N ALA A 146 -19.89 -1.60 11.36
CA ALA A 146 -19.19 -0.79 10.37
C ALA A 146 -19.11 -1.45 8.98
N GLY A 147 -19.53 -2.69 8.81
CA GLY A 147 -19.31 -3.47 7.59
C GLY A 147 -17.84 -3.78 7.31
N MET A 148 -17.00 -3.82 8.36
CA MET A 148 -15.54 -3.94 8.25
C MET A 148 -15.07 -5.38 8.41
N VAL A 149 -14.21 -5.82 7.51
CA VAL A 149 -13.45 -7.07 7.61
C VAL A 149 -11.97 -6.79 7.43
N VAL A 150 -11.10 -7.69 7.91
CA VAL A 150 -9.66 -7.57 7.72
C VAL A 150 -9.09 -8.78 7.00
N HIS A 151 -8.10 -8.52 6.16
CA HIS A 151 -7.26 -9.52 5.51
C HIS A 151 -5.85 -9.41 6.11
N PRO A 152 -5.47 -10.34 6.99
CA PRO A 152 -4.15 -10.34 7.63
C PRO A 152 -3.02 -10.52 6.61
N ALA A 153 -1.92 -9.85 6.86
CA ALA A 153 -0.67 -10.01 6.11
C ALA A 153 0.49 -10.27 7.08
N ALA A 154 1.55 -10.89 6.60
CA ALA A 154 2.71 -11.22 7.42
C ALA A 154 3.58 -9.99 7.81
N SER A 155 3.24 -8.80 7.33
CA SER A 155 3.87 -7.55 7.72
C SER A 155 2.98 -6.78 8.70
N PHE A 156 3.46 -5.64 9.17
CA PHE A 156 2.67 -4.68 9.96
C PHE A 156 1.49 -4.07 9.19
N ARG A 157 1.40 -4.28 7.88
CA ARG A 157 0.39 -3.67 7.00
C ARG A 157 -0.59 -4.73 6.53
N HIS A 158 -1.80 -4.66 7.06
CA HIS A 158 -2.94 -5.46 6.64
C HIS A 158 -3.84 -4.67 5.69
N ILE A 159 -4.80 -5.34 5.06
CA ILE A 159 -5.86 -4.69 4.29
C ILE A 159 -7.17 -4.82 5.06
N ALA A 160 -7.82 -3.71 5.31
CA ALA A 160 -9.20 -3.68 5.79
C ALA A 160 -10.14 -3.37 4.62
N VAL A 161 -11.28 -4.05 4.57
CA VAL A 161 -12.34 -3.83 3.57
C VAL A 161 -13.62 -3.47 4.30
N GLN A 162 -14.26 -2.40 3.85
CA GLN A 162 -15.51 -1.90 4.42
C GLN A 162 -16.58 -1.81 3.34
N SER A 163 -17.73 -2.41 3.60
CA SER A 163 -18.89 -2.34 2.73
C SER A 163 -19.93 -1.34 3.24
N GLY A 164 -20.62 -0.67 2.33
CA GLY A 164 -21.73 0.21 2.68
C GLY A 164 -21.35 1.57 3.27
N ALA A 165 -20.08 1.99 3.16
CA ALA A 165 -19.59 3.27 3.65
C ALA A 165 -19.24 4.23 2.50
N SER A 166 -18.87 5.47 2.85
CA SER A 166 -18.41 6.49 1.91
C SER A 166 -17.08 7.09 2.36
N ILE A 167 -16.20 7.30 1.38
CA ILE A 167 -14.94 8.04 1.57
C ILE A 167 -15.00 9.47 1.01
N THR A 168 -16.15 9.89 0.52
CA THR A 168 -16.31 11.26 -0.02
C THR A 168 -16.09 12.28 1.09
N GLY A 169 -15.09 13.15 0.90
CA GLY A 169 -14.72 14.19 1.86
C GLY A 169 -14.01 13.69 3.12
N ILE A 170 -13.63 12.41 3.18
CA ILE A 170 -12.82 11.89 4.29
C ILE A 170 -11.37 12.38 4.19
N SER A 171 -10.72 12.56 5.33
CA SER A 171 -9.30 12.84 5.45
C SER A 171 -8.65 11.77 6.32
N LEU A 172 -7.74 11.00 5.73
CA LEU A 172 -6.96 9.97 6.41
C LEU A 172 -5.47 10.24 6.16
N LEU A 173 -4.74 10.54 7.21
CA LEU A 173 -3.34 10.93 7.12
C LEU A 173 -2.41 9.70 7.19
N PRO A 174 -1.29 9.67 6.43
CA PRO A 174 -0.32 8.59 6.47
C PRO A 174 0.47 8.62 7.80
N PRO A 175 0.50 7.51 8.57
CA PRO A 175 1.06 7.52 9.92
C PRO A 175 2.59 7.72 9.95
N HIS A 176 3.30 7.46 8.86
CA HIS A 176 4.75 7.57 8.80
C HIS A 176 5.26 9.02 8.70
N ASP A 177 4.41 9.94 8.29
CA ASP A 177 4.76 11.38 8.19
C ASP A 177 4.64 12.12 9.53
N HIS A 178 4.03 11.48 10.54
CA HIS A 178 3.62 12.13 11.80
C HIS A 178 4.22 11.49 13.06
N LEU A 179 5.35 10.79 12.94
CA LEU A 179 5.97 10.14 14.09
C LEU A 179 6.39 11.14 15.17
N GLY A 180 6.00 10.85 16.42
CA GLY A 180 6.22 11.70 17.58
C GLY A 180 5.15 12.78 17.81
N GLU A 181 4.19 12.93 16.90
CA GLU A 181 3.10 13.90 17.03
C GLU A 181 1.93 13.35 17.86
N VAL A 182 1.14 14.24 18.45
CA VAL A 182 -0.10 13.93 19.15
C VAL A 182 -1.15 13.51 18.12
N ILE A 183 -1.83 12.38 18.36
CA ILE A 183 -2.71 11.77 17.35
C ILE A 183 -4.05 12.47 17.18
N GLY A 184 -4.55 13.20 18.16
CA GLY A 184 -5.88 13.82 18.11
C GLY A 184 -6.18 14.58 16.82
N PRO A 185 -5.33 15.53 16.38
CA PRO A 185 -5.50 16.24 15.11
C PRO A 185 -5.30 15.37 13.86
N LEU A 186 -4.68 14.19 14.00
CA LEU A 186 -4.31 13.30 12.90
C LEU A 186 -5.34 12.19 12.65
N LEU A 187 -6.27 12.01 13.59
CA LEU A 187 -7.31 11.00 13.49
C LEU A 187 -8.25 11.27 12.31
N PRO A 188 -8.93 10.24 11.79
CA PRO A 188 -9.87 10.38 10.69
C PRO A 188 -10.86 11.52 10.89
N SER A 189 -11.08 12.31 9.84
CA SER A 189 -11.99 13.48 9.88
C SER A 189 -12.72 13.67 8.55
N GLY A 190 -13.70 14.57 8.50
CA GLY A 190 -14.33 15.05 7.27
C GLY A 190 -15.74 14.52 7.01
N ASN A 191 -16.08 13.29 7.36
CA ASN A 191 -17.43 12.73 7.17
C ASN A 191 -17.83 11.77 8.30
N ASP A 192 -19.05 11.21 8.24
CA ASP A 192 -19.56 10.30 9.28
C ASP A 192 -18.71 9.01 9.39
N ASN A 193 -18.21 8.48 8.28
CA ASN A 193 -17.38 7.29 8.28
C ASN A 193 -16.04 7.53 9.02
N ALA A 194 -15.53 8.75 9.00
CA ALA A 194 -14.35 9.11 9.77
C ALA A 194 -14.55 8.89 11.28
N GLN A 195 -15.75 9.15 11.80
CA GLN A 195 -16.07 8.91 13.22
C GLN A 195 -16.13 7.41 13.54
N VAL A 196 -16.61 6.60 12.58
CA VAL A 196 -16.59 5.12 12.69
C VAL A 196 -15.16 4.63 12.77
N LEU A 197 -14.29 5.05 11.83
CA LEU A 197 -12.89 4.65 11.82
C LEU A 197 -12.14 5.09 13.08
N LYS A 198 -12.37 6.34 13.52
CA LYS A 198 -11.80 6.86 14.78
C LYS A 198 -12.22 6.00 15.98
N SER A 199 -13.49 5.62 16.06
CA SER A 199 -14.00 4.78 17.14
C SER A 199 -13.37 3.39 17.11
N LEU A 200 -13.21 2.78 15.94
CA LEU A 200 -12.51 1.50 15.77
C LEU A 200 -11.04 1.60 16.16
N MET A 201 -10.33 2.67 15.80
CA MET A 201 -8.92 2.87 16.20
C MET A 201 -8.78 2.98 17.72
N LYS A 202 -9.68 3.72 18.39
CA LYS A 202 -9.70 3.86 19.85
C LYS A 202 -9.98 2.52 20.53
N LEU A 203 -10.98 1.78 20.05
CA LEU A 203 -11.33 0.47 20.59
C LEU A 203 -10.20 -0.55 20.36
N ALA A 204 -9.56 -0.53 19.18
CA ALA A 204 -8.41 -1.37 18.88
C ALA A 204 -7.27 -1.14 19.87
N HIS A 205 -6.98 0.12 20.23
CA HIS A 205 -5.97 0.42 21.24
C HIS A 205 -6.35 -0.19 22.60
N GLN A 206 -7.60 -0.06 23.03
CA GLN A 206 -8.06 -0.63 24.31
C GLN A 206 -7.89 -2.17 24.37
N VAL A 207 -8.13 -2.85 23.25
CA VAL A 207 -7.99 -4.32 23.16
C VAL A 207 -6.52 -4.74 23.06
N LEU A 208 -5.72 -4.04 22.25
CA LEU A 208 -4.36 -4.44 21.95
C LEU A 208 -3.32 -4.01 22.97
N ASP A 209 -3.58 -2.97 23.75
CA ASP A 209 -2.56 -2.38 24.64
C ASP A 209 -2.03 -3.40 25.64
N HIS A 210 -2.90 -4.19 26.26
CA HIS A 210 -2.55 -5.25 27.21
C HIS A 210 -2.58 -6.66 26.62
N HIS A 211 -2.55 -6.79 25.28
CA HIS A 211 -2.51 -8.10 24.65
C HIS A 211 -1.21 -8.85 25.03
N PRO A 212 -1.25 -10.18 25.32
CA PRO A 212 -0.07 -10.93 25.77
C PRO A 212 1.17 -10.79 24.89
N ILE A 213 1.00 -10.72 23.56
CA ILE A 213 2.11 -10.47 22.62
C ILE A 213 2.74 -9.12 22.88
N ASN A 214 1.94 -8.07 23.16
CA ASN A 214 2.46 -6.73 23.42
C ASN A 214 3.14 -6.63 24.78
N GLU A 215 2.63 -7.33 25.80
CA GLU A 215 3.31 -7.46 27.10
C GLU A 215 4.65 -8.15 26.95
N GLN A 216 4.72 -9.24 26.19
CA GLN A 216 5.98 -9.93 25.89
C GLN A 216 6.95 -9.00 25.15
N ARG A 217 6.47 -8.26 24.12
CA ARG A 217 7.30 -7.31 23.37
C ARG A 217 7.89 -6.22 24.27
N ARG A 218 7.09 -5.67 25.20
CA ARG A 218 7.56 -4.70 26.20
C ARG A 218 8.66 -5.30 27.11
N ALA A 219 8.42 -6.52 27.59
CA ALA A 219 9.40 -7.25 28.42
C ALA A 219 10.73 -7.52 27.68
N GLU A 220 10.68 -7.67 26.36
CA GLU A 220 11.84 -7.83 25.48
C GLU A 220 12.47 -6.47 25.05
N GLY A 221 11.98 -5.35 25.55
CA GLY A 221 12.43 -4.01 25.14
C GLY A 221 12.03 -3.59 23.72
N LYS A 222 11.09 -4.31 23.12
CA LYS A 222 10.54 -4.00 21.80
C LYS A 222 9.31 -3.09 21.92
N ARG A 223 9.07 -2.26 20.91
CA ARG A 223 7.85 -1.47 20.85
C ARG A 223 6.62 -2.37 20.69
N PRO A 224 5.53 -2.17 21.45
CA PRO A 224 4.28 -2.88 21.26
C PRO A 224 3.62 -2.45 19.94
N ALA A 225 2.84 -3.33 19.35
CA ALA A 225 1.93 -3.02 18.26
C ALA A 225 0.51 -2.85 18.85
N ASN A 226 0.34 -1.76 19.63
CA ASN A 226 -0.80 -1.56 20.53
C ASN A 226 -1.95 -0.77 19.90
N GLY A 227 -2.02 -0.68 18.58
CA GLY A 227 -3.13 -0.08 17.88
C GLY A 227 -3.11 -0.32 16.39
N VAL A 228 -4.17 0.13 15.72
CA VAL A 228 -4.29 0.11 14.27
C VAL A 228 -4.45 1.53 13.72
N TRP A 229 -4.05 1.73 12.45
CA TRP A 229 -4.20 2.99 11.73
C TRP A 229 -4.72 2.75 10.33
N PHE A 230 -5.92 3.30 10.03
CA PHE A 230 -6.52 3.22 8.69
C PHE A 230 -6.11 4.41 7.84
N TRP A 231 -5.67 4.16 6.60
CA TRP A 231 -5.23 5.19 5.67
C TRP A 231 -5.15 4.65 4.24
N ALA A 232 -4.80 5.51 3.28
CA ALA A 232 -4.63 5.17 1.86
C ALA A 232 -5.88 4.47 1.27
N GLU A 233 -7.03 4.99 1.62
CA GLU A 233 -8.34 4.52 1.20
C GLU A 233 -8.51 4.53 -0.32
N GLY A 234 -9.44 3.71 -0.79
CA GLY A 234 -9.91 3.72 -2.17
C GLY A 234 -11.09 2.79 -2.35
N SER A 235 -11.94 3.08 -3.32
CA SER A 235 -13.04 2.23 -3.71
C SER A 235 -12.61 1.16 -4.70
N ALA A 236 -13.45 0.13 -4.90
CA ALA A 236 -13.20 -0.92 -5.87
C ALA A 236 -12.84 -0.33 -7.25
N VAL A 237 -11.73 -0.79 -7.82
CA VAL A 237 -11.23 -0.38 -9.13
C VAL A 237 -11.74 -1.35 -10.19
N ALA A 238 -12.40 -0.83 -11.22
CA ALA A 238 -12.71 -1.58 -12.43
C ALA A 238 -11.77 -1.15 -13.56
N LEU A 239 -10.97 -2.07 -14.05
CA LEU A 239 -10.16 -1.88 -15.25
C LEU A 239 -10.77 -2.68 -16.40
N GLU A 240 -10.77 -2.06 -17.59
CA GLU A 240 -11.05 -2.81 -18.81
C GLU A 240 -9.97 -3.87 -18.99
N SER A 241 -10.36 -5.12 -19.29
CA SER A 241 -9.37 -6.18 -19.45
C SER A 241 -8.47 -5.91 -20.66
N PHE A 242 -7.22 -6.34 -20.54
CA PHE A 242 -6.25 -6.17 -21.63
C PHE A 242 -6.68 -6.88 -22.91
N TRP A 243 -7.44 -7.99 -22.76
CA TRP A 243 -8.03 -8.69 -23.88
C TRP A 243 -9.14 -7.88 -24.56
N GLU A 244 -10.07 -7.32 -23.80
CA GLU A 244 -11.17 -6.50 -24.36
C GLU A 244 -10.61 -5.29 -25.10
N LYS A 245 -9.60 -4.63 -24.53
CA LYS A 245 -9.01 -3.41 -25.08
C LYS A 245 -8.12 -3.65 -26.29
N TYR A 246 -7.26 -4.67 -26.27
CA TYR A 246 -6.19 -4.85 -27.24
C TYR A 246 -6.23 -6.16 -28.01
N HIS A 247 -7.14 -7.07 -27.66
CA HIS A 247 -7.18 -8.46 -28.16
C HIS A 247 -5.81 -9.16 -28.03
N LYS A 248 -5.17 -8.93 -26.89
CA LYS A 248 -3.87 -9.51 -26.53
C LYS A 248 -3.94 -10.11 -25.13
N THR A 249 -3.20 -11.16 -24.94
CA THR A 249 -2.87 -11.70 -23.63
C THR A 249 -1.45 -11.28 -23.26
N GLY A 250 -1.14 -11.26 -21.97
CA GLY A 250 0.18 -10.89 -21.50
C GLY A 250 0.47 -11.47 -20.12
N THR A 251 1.74 -11.43 -19.76
CA THR A 251 2.25 -11.89 -18.48
C THR A 251 3.10 -10.80 -17.86
N VAL A 252 2.88 -10.52 -16.57
CA VAL A 252 3.66 -9.55 -15.79
C VAL A 252 4.63 -10.31 -14.89
N ILE A 253 5.89 -9.90 -14.96
CA ILE A 253 6.98 -10.31 -14.06
C ILE A 253 7.37 -9.07 -13.25
N SER A 254 7.35 -9.16 -11.94
CA SER A 254 7.75 -8.08 -11.04
C SER A 254 8.07 -8.65 -9.66
N ALA A 255 8.80 -7.92 -8.83
CA ALA A 255 8.90 -8.15 -7.40
C ALA A 255 7.97 -7.21 -6.59
N VAL A 256 7.32 -6.25 -7.27
CA VAL A 256 6.50 -5.22 -6.63
C VAL A 256 5.04 -5.66 -6.63
N PRO A 257 4.40 -5.86 -5.45
CA PRO A 257 3.01 -6.33 -5.36
C PRO A 257 2.01 -5.45 -6.11
N LEU A 258 2.23 -4.14 -6.16
CA LEU A 258 1.40 -3.19 -6.90
C LEU A 258 1.23 -3.57 -8.38
N CYS A 259 2.31 -4.00 -9.03
CA CYS A 259 2.28 -4.43 -10.43
C CYS A 259 1.39 -5.68 -10.61
N PHE A 260 1.42 -6.59 -9.64
CA PHE A 260 0.55 -7.76 -9.64
C PHE A 260 -0.93 -7.39 -9.45
N GLY A 261 -1.22 -6.40 -8.61
CA GLY A 261 -2.57 -5.90 -8.45
C GLY A 261 -3.15 -5.36 -9.76
N ILE A 262 -2.40 -4.49 -10.42
CA ILE A 262 -2.80 -3.91 -11.70
C ILE A 262 -2.92 -5.01 -12.77
N ALA A 263 -1.98 -5.97 -12.81
CA ALA A 263 -2.04 -7.10 -13.74
C ALA A 263 -3.33 -7.91 -13.57
N ARG A 264 -3.68 -8.29 -12.34
CA ARG A 264 -4.92 -9.03 -12.05
C ARG A 264 -6.17 -8.26 -12.47
N LEU A 265 -6.24 -6.97 -12.11
CA LEU A 265 -7.37 -6.13 -12.50
C LEU A 265 -7.48 -5.95 -14.01
N SER A 266 -6.37 -6.00 -14.74
CA SER A 266 -6.32 -5.91 -16.20
C SER A 266 -6.48 -7.28 -16.90
N GLY A 267 -6.66 -8.38 -16.16
CA GLY A 267 -6.77 -9.72 -16.73
C GLY A 267 -5.48 -10.27 -17.35
N LEU A 268 -4.31 -9.81 -16.87
CA LEU A 268 -3.00 -10.31 -17.26
C LEU A 268 -2.53 -11.41 -16.31
N ASP A 269 -1.77 -12.37 -16.84
CA ASP A 269 -1.11 -13.39 -16.03
C ASP A 269 0.02 -12.79 -15.19
N ILE A 270 0.28 -13.42 -14.04
CA ILE A 270 1.38 -13.05 -13.15
C ILE A 270 2.36 -14.22 -13.09
N ARG A 271 3.66 -13.88 -13.14
CA ARG A 271 4.73 -14.83 -12.89
C ARG A 271 5.68 -14.28 -11.84
N GLU A 272 5.80 -15.00 -10.76
CA GLU A 272 6.83 -14.78 -9.75
C GLU A 272 8.10 -15.51 -10.20
N VAL A 273 9.23 -14.82 -10.10
CA VAL A 273 10.54 -15.37 -10.43
C VAL A 273 11.32 -15.54 -9.13
N PRO A 274 11.73 -16.77 -8.77
CA PRO A 274 12.54 -16.99 -7.58
C PRO A 274 13.82 -16.17 -7.62
N GLY A 275 14.12 -15.47 -6.52
CA GLY A 275 15.29 -14.59 -6.41
C GLY A 275 15.12 -13.19 -7.01
N ALA A 276 13.99 -12.87 -7.63
CA ALA A 276 13.66 -11.50 -8.03
C ALA A 276 13.06 -10.75 -6.82
N THR A 277 13.90 -10.11 -6.02
CA THR A 277 13.49 -9.43 -4.79
C THR A 277 13.07 -7.97 -5.00
N GLY A 278 13.48 -7.36 -6.12
CA GLY A 278 13.33 -5.93 -6.36
C GLY A 278 14.32 -5.06 -5.59
N GLU A 279 15.24 -5.68 -4.89
CA GLU A 279 16.29 -5.06 -4.09
C GLU A 279 17.68 -5.39 -4.67
N LEU A 280 18.74 -4.88 -4.02
CA LEU A 280 20.13 -5.09 -4.46
C LEU A 280 20.57 -6.56 -4.48
N ASP A 281 19.91 -7.41 -3.74
CA ASP A 281 20.17 -8.84 -3.64
C ASP A 281 19.40 -9.68 -4.68
N THR A 282 18.77 -9.03 -5.66
CA THR A 282 18.12 -9.74 -6.77
C THR A 282 19.12 -10.65 -7.49
N ASN A 283 18.75 -11.94 -7.62
CA ASN A 283 19.53 -12.88 -8.39
C ASN A 283 19.25 -12.69 -9.89
N TYR A 284 20.28 -12.30 -10.64
CA TYR A 284 20.22 -12.10 -12.10
C TYR A 284 20.79 -13.28 -12.89
N GLU A 285 21.18 -14.40 -12.25
CA GLU A 285 21.71 -15.58 -12.88
C GLU A 285 20.64 -16.59 -13.32
#